data_38f4fa7a4159c7d381c4f4f9371aacdd
#
_entry.id   38f4fa7a4159c7d381c4f4f9371aacdd
#
_cell.length_a   1.000
_cell.length_b   1.000
_cell.length_c   1.000
_cell.angle_alpha   90.00
_cell.angle_beta   90.00
_cell.angle_gamma   90.00
#
_symmetry.space_group_name_H-M   'P 1'
#
loop_
_entity.id
_entity.type
_entity.pdbx_description
1 polymer ?
#
loop_
_entity_poly.entity_id
_entity_poly.type
_entity_poly.pdbx_seq_one_letter_code
_entity_poly.pdbx_strand_id
1 'polypeptide(L)'
;MEKYNVKELVEKIYELDVKVYEATGSTMGKVFPAGKDLSVKKMLKHLDEDKRHFIRDETILIGNMISTIKNPSVAEECKKELEELNKMLAQYNPTRQLPDSFVSNISEMKDRFKDGNHRILCIGRQYGSGGHEVGMRLSTRLNMSYYDNQIIKMACEHIGRDFSSVDASQADSKKGWLNKTPFSLRKFAGNDELFFAQSQMIEEMAKKGDCIFLGRCADVVLEHADIPHISVFIGAPFEERVKHDMACTGASYDDTVEKVRNMDRARKAYYNYYTGRHWGHSENYDMCLNTACYGIEGTVEVIEKMFNMFN
;
A
#
# COMPACT_ATOMS: atom_id res chain seq x y z
N MET A 1 28.09 16.48 18.89
CA MET A 1 27.06 15.53 19.36
C MET A 1 27.81 14.32 19.89
N GLU A 2 27.77 14.10 21.20
CA GLU A 2 28.40 12.94 21.85
C GLU A 2 27.71 11.66 21.28
N LYS A 3 28.52 10.77 20.75
CA LYS A 3 28.06 9.44 20.41
C LYS A 3 27.74 8.71 21.69
N TYR A 4 26.46 8.51 21.99
CA TYR A 4 26.08 7.64 23.10
C TYR A 4 26.74 6.27 22.94
N ASN A 5 27.31 5.76 24.01
CA ASN A 5 27.90 4.43 24.02
C ASN A 5 26.76 3.41 23.96
N VAL A 6 26.62 2.72 22.82
CA VAL A 6 25.56 1.72 22.57
C VAL A 6 25.52 0.66 23.68
N LYS A 7 26.67 0.27 24.21
CA LYS A 7 26.76 -0.68 25.30
C LYS A 7 26.09 -0.11 26.55
N GLU A 8 26.31 1.17 26.86
CA GLU A 8 25.69 1.85 28.00
C GLU A 8 24.18 1.93 27.87
N LEU A 9 23.66 2.22 26.67
CA LEU A 9 22.22 2.21 26.39
C LEU A 9 21.60 0.84 26.68
N VAL A 10 22.23 -0.22 26.19
CA VAL A 10 21.75 -1.61 26.38
C VAL A 10 21.83 -2.02 27.85
N GLU A 11 22.88 -1.62 28.58
CA GLU A 11 22.99 -1.87 30.00
C GLU A 11 21.90 -1.18 30.81
N LYS A 12 21.57 0.06 30.50
CA LYS A 12 20.46 0.82 31.14
C LYS A 12 19.09 0.18 30.87
N ILE A 13 18.85 -0.30 29.63
CA ILE A 13 17.61 -1.02 29.31
C ILE A 13 17.50 -2.29 30.15
N TYR A 14 18.58 -3.05 30.28
CA TYR A 14 18.59 -4.24 31.10
C TYR A 14 18.35 -3.92 32.59
N GLU A 15 18.97 -2.86 33.12
CA GLU A 15 18.81 -2.43 34.52
C GLU A 15 17.37 -2.01 34.80
N LEU A 16 16.73 -1.29 33.86
CA LEU A 16 15.33 -0.92 33.99
C LEU A 16 14.41 -2.14 33.94
N ASP A 17 14.65 -3.12 33.03
CA ASP A 17 13.89 -4.37 32.99
C ASP A 17 13.94 -5.11 34.33
N VAL A 18 15.11 -5.27 34.91
CA VAL A 18 15.29 -5.91 36.25
C VAL A 18 14.53 -5.14 37.33
N LYS A 19 14.65 -3.83 37.37
CA LYS A 19 13.96 -2.97 38.34
C LYS A 19 12.45 -3.09 38.26
N VAL A 20 11.92 -3.06 37.04
CA VAL A 20 10.47 -3.19 36.77
C VAL A 20 9.98 -4.57 37.15
N TYR A 21 10.73 -5.62 36.77
CA TYR A 21 10.37 -7.01 37.12
C TYR A 21 10.31 -7.22 38.63
N GLU A 22 11.28 -6.72 39.37
CA GLU A 22 11.29 -6.82 40.82
C GLU A 22 10.14 -6.02 41.47
N ALA A 23 9.81 -4.85 40.92
CA ALA A 23 8.76 -3.98 41.44
C ALA A 23 7.34 -4.53 41.13
N THR A 24 7.17 -5.30 40.08
CA THR A 24 5.85 -5.90 39.73
C THR A 24 5.51 -7.08 40.63
N GLY A 25 6.48 -7.79 41.17
CA GLY A 25 6.32 -9.07 41.86
C GLY A 25 5.68 -10.13 40.92
N SER A 26 5.82 -9.98 39.61
CA SER A 26 5.18 -10.77 38.59
C SER A 26 5.74 -12.20 38.54
N THR A 27 4.87 -13.17 38.25
CA THR A 27 5.27 -14.52 37.87
C THR A 27 5.54 -14.62 36.37
N MET A 28 5.27 -13.57 35.59
CA MET A 28 5.65 -13.48 34.18
C MET A 28 7.17 -13.40 34.05
N GLY A 29 7.72 -14.05 33.04
CA GLY A 29 9.16 -14.08 32.80
C GLY A 29 9.75 -12.69 32.59
N LYS A 30 11.02 -12.54 32.96
CA LYS A 30 11.79 -11.32 32.63
C LYS A 30 11.88 -11.16 31.12
N VAL A 31 11.86 -9.94 30.64
CA VAL A 31 12.17 -9.63 29.25
C VAL A 31 13.55 -10.17 28.87
N PHE A 32 14.50 -10.06 29.81
CA PHE A 32 15.85 -10.63 29.70
C PHE A 32 16.09 -11.70 30.77
N PRO A 33 15.69 -12.95 30.54
CA PRO A 33 15.79 -14.02 31.54
C PRO A 33 17.24 -14.47 31.82
N ALA A 34 18.18 -14.18 30.90
CA ALA A 34 19.60 -14.46 31.08
C ALA A 34 20.26 -13.44 31.98
N GLY A 35 21.41 -13.77 32.59
CA GLY A 35 22.19 -12.81 33.39
C GLY A 35 22.66 -11.60 32.55
N LYS A 36 23.05 -10.48 33.24
CA LYS A 36 23.37 -9.20 32.58
C LYS A 36 24.32 -9.34 31.38
N ASP A 37 25.43 -10.02 31.54
CA ASP A 37 26.44 -10.13 30.48
C ASP A 37 25.93 -10.86 29.20
N LEU A 38 25.16 -11.93 29.39
CA LEU A 38 24.57 -12.67 28.26
C LEU A 38 23.45 -11.88 27.59
N SER A 39 22.62 -11.19 28.37
CA SER A 39 21.51 -10.36 27.85
C SER A 39 22.05 -9.17 27.09
N VAL A 40 23.02 -8.43 27.64
CA VAL A 40 23.68 -7.31 26.98
C VAL A 40 24.39 -7.74 25.71
N LYS A 41 25.13 -8.84 25.74
CA LYS A 41 25.80 -9.41 24.55
C LYS A 41 24.80 -9.77 23.45
N LYS A 42 23.66 -10.38 23.81
CA LYS A 42 22.60 -10.75 22.86
C LYS A 42 21.98 -9.50 22.24
N MET A 43 21.65 -8.48 23.02
CA MET A 43 21.10 -7.22 22.51
C MET A 43 22.09 -6.50 21.60
N LEU A 44 23.37 -6.42 21.97
CA LEU A 44 24.40 -5.82 21.13
C LEU A 44 24.49 -6.55 19.78
N LYS A 45 24.43 -7.88 19.78
CA LYS A 45 24.40 -8.66 18.55
C LYS A 45 23.17 -8.35 17.68
N HIS A 46 22.01 -8.17 18.30
CA HIS A 46 20.79 -7.80 17.57
C HIS A 46 20.86 -6.38 16.99
N LEU A 47 21.55 -5.46 17.63
CA LEU A 47 21.81 -4.12 17.10
C LEU A 47 22.74 -4.16 15.89
N ASP A 48 23.80 -4.95 15.96
CA ASP A 48 24.76 -5.12 14.87
C ASP A 48 24.13 -5.78 13.63
N GLU A 49 23.13 -6.63 13.84
CA GLU A 49 22.36 -7.30 12.78
C GLU A 49 21.19 -6.45 12.25
N ASP A 50 21.12 -5.15 12.57
CA ASP A 50 20.07 -4.21 12.17
C ASP A 50 18.65 -4.55 12.67
N LYS A 51 18.58 -5.20 13.82
CA LYS A 51 17.31 -5.59 14.47
C LYS A 51 16.87 -4.57 15.53
N ARG A 52 16.87 -3.27 15.19
CA ARG A 52 16.41 -2.20 16.11
C ARG A 52 14.97 -2.38 16.58
N HIS A 53 14.11 -2.95 15.75
CA HIS A 53 12.74 -3.24 16.14
C HIS A 53 12.69 -4.14 17.38
N PHE A 54 13.65 -5.08 17.53
CA PHE A 54 13.71 -5.96 18.69
C PHE A 54 13.89 -5.16 20.01
N ILE A 55 14.81 -4.20 20.04
CA ILE A 55 15.03 -3.37 21.24
C ILE A 55 13.85 -2.43 21.49
N ARG A 56 13.22 -1.90 20.44
CA ARG A 56 12.00 -1.13 20.54
C ARG A 56 10.87 -1.95 21.14
N ASP A 57 10.73 -3.19 20.70
CA ASP A 57 9.71 -4.10 21.22
C ASP A 57 9.96 -4.43 22.71
N GLU A 58 11.23 -4.61 23.10
CA GLU A 58 11.61 -4.80 24.50
C GLU A 58 11.27 -3.57 25.36
N THR A 59 11.54 -2.36 24.91
CA THR A 59 11.16 -1.14 25.64
C THR A 59 9.65 -0.96 25.74
N ILE A 60 8.87 -1.40 24.76
CA ILE A 60 7.40 -1.43 24.83
C ILE A 60 6.93 -2.44 25.88
N LEU A 61 7.53 -3.63 25.93
CA LEU A 61 7.20 -4.64 26.95
C LEU A 61 7.50 -4.13 28.36
N ILE A 62 8.66 -3.51 28.57
CA ILE A 62 9.01 -2.83 29.84
C ILE A 62 7.95 -1.78 30.19
N GLY A 63 7.53 -0.95 29.25
CA GLY A 63 6.49 0.05 29.44
C GLY A 63 5.15 -0.54 29.86
N ASN A 64 4.75 -1.65 29.25
CA ASN A 64 3.54 -2.38 29.63
C ASN A 64 3.64 -2.95 31.06
N MET A 65 4.80 -3.48 31.44
CA MET A 65 5.03 -3.98 32.80
C MET A 65 5.00 -2.88 33.86
N ILE A 66 5.52 -1.69 33.56
CA ILE A 66 5.47 -0.52 34.46
C ILE A 66 4.02 -0.22 34.88
N SER A 67 3.05 -0.39 33.96
CA SER A 67 1.63 -0.14 34.26
C SER A 67 1.06 -1.09 35.32
N THR A 68 1.74 -2.19 35.62
CA THR A 68 1.33 -3.21 36.61
C THR A 68 1.99 -3.02 37.97
N ILE A 69 2.91 -2.07 38.10
CA ILE A 69 3.59 -1.78 39.37
C ILE A 69 2.61 -1.18 40.39
N LYS A 70 2.46 -1.81 41.54
CA LYS A 70 1.52 -1.40 42.59
C LYS A 70 1.91 -0.15 43.32
N ASN A 71 3.22 0.14 43.43
CA ASN A 71 3.73 1.33 44.08
C ASN A 71 3.80 2.52 43.12
N PRO A 72 2.95 3.57 43.28
CA PRO A 72 2.89 4.68 42.33
C PRO A 72 4.22 5.46 42.19
N SER A 73 4.99 5.59 43.29
CA SER A 73 6.28 6.31 43.28
C SER A 73 7.32 5.56 42.45
N VAL A 74 7.39 4.23 42.58
CA VAL A 74 8.30 3.39 41.78
C VAL A 74 7.86 3.35 40.30
N ALA A 75 6.55 3.28 40.04
CA ALA A 75 6.04 3.31 38.70
C ALA A 75 6.40 4.63 37.97
N GLU A 76 6.28 5.76 38.66
CA GLU A 76 6.61 7.07 38.07
C GLU A 76 8.11 7.25 37.84
N GLU A 77 8.96 6.73 38.73
CA GLU A 77 10.40 6.69 38.53
C GLU A 77 10.78 5.85 37.31
N CYS A 78 10.25 4.63 37.21
CA CYS A 78 10.48 3.76 36.04
C CYS A 78 10.00 4.37 34.73
N LYS A 79 8.87 5.10 34.71
CA LYS A 79 8.41 5.84 33.53
C LYS A 79 9.41 6.88 33.06
N LYS A 80 9.96 7.68 34.00
CA LYS A 80 10.96 8.71 33.65
C LYS A 80 12.23 8.07 33.07
N GLU A 81 12.70 6.98 33.66
CA GLU A 81 13.85 6.26 33.15
C GLU A 81 13.56 5.70 31.74
N LEU A 82 12.37 5.14 31.49
CA LEU A 82 11.97 4.65 30.17
C LEU A 82 11.89 5.79 29.14
N GLU A 83 11.39 6.95 29.51
CA GLU A 83 11.35 8.12 28.63
C GLU A 83 12.77 8.60 28.24
N GLU A 84 13.70 8.60 29.18
CA GLU A 84 15.10 8.93 28.91
C GLU A 84 15.73 7.90 27.96
N LEU A 85 15.50 6.62 28.20
CA LEU A 85 15.99 5.55 27.35
C LEU A 85 15.41 5.64 25.93
N ASN A 86 14.13 5.95 25.79
CA ASN A 86 13.50 6.15 24.48
C ASN A 86 14.07 7.36 23.73
N LYS A 87 14.42 8.44 24.44
CA LYS A 87 15.14 9.59 23.84
C LYS A 87 16.54 9.20 23.36
N MET A 88 17.27 8.43 24.16
CA MET A 88 18.59 7.91 23.77
C MET A 88 18.48 6.97 22.55
N LEU A 89 17.49 6.07 22.54
CA LEU A 89 17.24 5.15 21.45
C LEU A 89 16.83 5.88 20.16
N ALA A 90 16.04 6.94 20.27
CA ALA A 90 15.66 7.76 19.11
C ALA A 90 16.86 8.48 18.47
N GLN A 91 17.89 8.80 19.27
CA GLN A 91 19.13 9.40 18.77
C GLN A 91 20.14 8.38 18.27
N TYR A 92 19.91 7.11 18.55
CA TYR A 92 20.77 6.02 18.09
C TYR A 92 20.59 5.86 16.57
N ASN A 93 21.60 6.29 15.82
CA ASN A 93 21.67 6.11 14.38
C ASN A 93 22.73 5.05 14.09
N PRO A 94 22.37 3.84 13.66
CA PRO A 94 23.35 2.83 13.29
C PRO A 94 24.20 3.34 12.13
N THR A 95 25.46 2.94 12.13
CA THR A 95 26.43 3.27 11.07
C THR A 95 26.07 2.68 9.71
N ARG A 96 25.06 1.79 9.65
CA ARG A 96 24.58 1.22 8.39
C ARG A 96 23.70 2.24 7.70
N GLN A 97 24.15 2.71 6.56
CA GLN A 97 23.31 3.51 5.66
C GLN A 97 22.14 2.64 5.20
N LEU A 98 20.92 3.15 5.32
CA LEU A 98 19.78 2.54 4.66
C LEU A 98 20.09 2.49 3.15
N PRO A 99 19.67 1.44 2.43
CA PRO A 99 19.70 1.46 0.98
C PRO A 99 19.05 2.74 0.47
N ASP A 100 19.61 3.34 -0.57
CA ASP A 100 19.10 4.60 -1.13
C ASP A 100 17.60 4.54 -1.45
N SER A 101 17.11 3.34 -1.80
CA SER A 101 15.68 3.07 -2.01
C SER A 101 14.78 3.27 -0.79
N PHE A 102 15.34 3.33 0.44
CA PHE A 102 14.60 3.61 1.69
C PHE A 102 14.87 5.01 2.24
N VAL A 103 15.77 5.76 1.62
CA VAL A 103 15.95 7.17 1.93
C VAL A 103 14.79 7.91 1.26
N SER A 104 14.01 8.67 2.07
CA SER A 104 12.88 9.44 1.54
C SER A 104 13.32 10.42 0.46
N ASN A 105 13.02 10.11 -0.78
CA ASN A 105 13.26 10.95 -1.94
C ASN A 105 12.03 11.76 -2.33
N ILE A 106 11.47 12.50 -1.35
CA ILE A 106 10.40 13.46 -1.65
C ILE A 106 10.83 14.44 -2.75
N SER A 107 12.12 14.80 -2.81
CA SER A 107 12.66 15.62 -3.89
C SER A 107 12.60 14.91 -5.25
N GLU A 108 13.00 13.64 -5.34
CA GLU A 108 12.91 12.85 -6.58
C GLU A 108 11.45 12.61 -6.99
N MET A 109 10.56 12.37 -6.03
CA MET A 109 9.13 12.27 -6.32
C MET A 109 8.55 13.62 -6.81
N LYS A 110 8.98 14.74 -6.22
CA LYS A 110 8.62 16.09 -6.71
C LYS A 110 9.14 16.36 -8.11
N ASP A 111 10.25 15.75 -8.48
CA ASP A 111 10.87 15.91 -9.79
C ASP A 111 10.22 15.01 -10.86
N ARG A 112 9.35 14.05 -10.45
CA ARG A 112 8.69 13.11 -11.35
C ARG A 112 7.89 13.78 -12.47
N PHE A 113 7.29 14.95 -12.20
CA PHE A 113 6.50 15.74 -13.16
C PHE A 113 7.17 17.05 -13.58
N LYS A 114 8.47 17.22 -13.32
CA LYS A 114 9.26 18.35 -13.86
C LYS A 114 9.54 18.17 -15.36
N ASP A 115 10.05 19.22 -15.98
CA ASP A 115 10.55 19.21 -17.36
C ASP A 115 9.48 18.97 -18.44
N GLY A 116 8.24 19.42 -18.22
CA GLY A 116 7.17 19.36 -19.21
C GLY A 116 6.45 18.02 -19.26
N ASN A 117 6.72 17.11 -18.31
CA ASN A 117 5.95 15.88 -18.15
C ASN A 117 4.51 16.18 -17.68
N HIS A 118 3.54 15.51 -18.27
CA HIS A 118 2.16 15.60 -17.84
C HIS A 118 1.95 14.87 -16.51
N ARG A 119 1.02 15.37 -15.71
CA ARG A 119 0.64 14.75 -14.45
C ARG A 119 -0.28 13.57 -14.72
N ILE A 120 0.14 12.38 -14.33
CA ILE A 120 -0.59 11.16 -14.64
C ILE A 120 -0.86 10.37 -13.36
N LEU A 121 -2.11 9.96 -13.17
CA LEU A 121 -2.56 9.13 -12.06
C LEU A 121 -3.17 7.83 -12.57
N CYS A 122 -2.62 6.69 -12.15
CA CYS A 122 -3.17 5.37 -12.44
C CYS A 122 -3.92 4.84 -11.20
N ILE A 123 -5.18 4.45 -11.35
CA ILE A 123 -6.02 3.96 -10.26
C ILE A 123 -6.38 2.50 -10.49
N GLY A 124 -5.72 1.58 -9.75
CA GLY A 124 -6.18 0.21 -9.56
C GLY A 124 -7.29 0.17 -8.49
N ARG A 125 -8.27 -0.75 -8.62
CA ARG A 125 -9.38 -0.78 -7.65
C ARG A 125 -10.06 -2.14 -7.56
N GLN A 126 -10.51 -2.51 -6.36
CA GLN A 126 -11.46 -3.59 -6.17
C GLN A 126 -12.85 -3.19 -6.65
N TYR A 127 -13.66 -4.14 -7.05
CA TYR A 127 -15.05 -3.89 -7.45
C TYR A 127 -15.89 -3.51 -6.20
N GLY A 128 -16.75 -2.49 -6.35
CA GLY A 128 -17.56 -1.98 -5.24
C GLY A 128 -16.80 -1.11 -4.22
N SER A 129 -15.50 -0.86 -4.41
CA SER A 129 -14.72 -0.03 -3.48
C SER A 129 -14.91 1.48 -3.62
N GLY A 130 -15.75 1.95 -4.55
CA GLY A 130 -15.90 3.38 -4.84
C GLY A 130 -14.75 3.99 -5.65
N GLY A 131 -13.82 3.17 -6.17
CA GLY A 131 -12.66 3.67 -6.91
C GLY A 131 -13.03 4.41 -8.20
N HIS A 132 -14.18 4.10 -8.82
CA HIS A 132 -14.68 4.85 -9.99
C HIS A 132 -15.11 6.26 -9.59
N GLU A 133 -15.88 6.39 -8.53
CA GLU A 133 -16.36 7.68 -7.98
C GLU A 133 -15.18 8.55 -7.52
N VAL A 134 -14.19 7.93 -6.87
CA VAL A 134 -12.95 8.63 -6.48
C VAL A 134 -12.23 9.17 -7.71
N GLY A 135 -12.04 8.35 -8.76
CA GLY A 135 -11.38 8.78 -9.99
C GLY A 135 -12.10 9.94 -10.69
N MET A 136 -13.44 9.87 -10.79
CA MET A 136 -14.26 10.94 -11.37
C MET A 136 -14.16 12.26 -10.59
N ARG A 137 -14.20 12.21 -9.24
CA ARG A 137 -14.08 13.40 -8.41
C ARG A 137 -12.69 14.01 -8.49
N LEU A 138 -11.64 13.19 -8.51
CA LEU A 138 -10.26 13.64 -8.72
C LEU A 138 -10.08 14.33 -10.08
N SER A 139 -10.64 13.75 -11.15
CA SER A 139 -10.62 14.35 -12.49
C SER A 139 -11.17 15.77 -12.46
N THR A 140 -12.31 15.97 -11.82
CA THR A 140 -12.93 17.29 -11.69
C THR A 140 -12.09 18.25 -10.84
N ARG A 141 -11.58 17.80 -9.68
CA ARG A 141 -10.82 18.65 -8.75
C ARG A 141 -9.45 19.05 -9.28
N LEU A 142 -8.77 18.11 -9.94
CA LEU A 142 -7.43 18.31 -10.49
C LEU A 142 -7.43 18.85 -11.92
N ASN A 143 -8.63 19.00 -12.52
CA ASN A 143 -8.82 19.38 -13.92
C ASN A 143 -8.00 18.51 -14.88
N MET A 144 -8.14 17.18 -14.73
CA MET A 144 -7.43 16.16 -15.51
C MET A 144 -8.41 15.35 -16.36
N SER A 145 -8.00 14.93 -17.55
CA SER A 145 -8.78 14.01 -18.38
C SER A 145 -8.95 12.65 -17.67
N TYR A 146 -10.13 12.02 -17.79
CA TYR A 146 -10.44 10.76 -17.14
C TYR A 146 -10.70 9.66 -18.17
N TYR A 147 -9.97 8.57 -18.08
CA TYR A 147 -10.05 7.43 -18.98
C TYR A 147 -10.35 6.14 -18.23
N ASP A 148 -11.49 5.53 -18.51
CA ASP A 148 -11.91 4.20 -18.07
C ASP A 148 -12.19 3.30 -19.29
N ASN A 149 -13.42 2.92 -19.56
CA ASN A 149 -13.79 2.08 -20.68
C ASN A 149 -13.57 2.75 -22.06
N GLN A 150 -13.39 4.04 -22.10
CA GLN A 150 -13.06 4.79 -23.31
C GLN A 150 -11.79 4.27 -23.99
N ILE A 151 -10.78 3.85 -23.20
CA ILE A 151 -9.54 3.29 -23.75
C ILE A 151 -9.82 2.03 -24.59
N ILE A 152 -10.75 1.18 -24.15
CA ILE A 152 -11.12 -0.02 -24.91
C ILE A 152 -11.79 0.39 -26.25
N LYS A 153 -12.69 1.37 -26.18
CA LYS A 153 -13.37 1.87 -27.37
C LYS A 153 -12.37 2.41 -28.40
N MET A 154 -11.46 3.26 -27.95
CA MET A 154 -10.39 3.83 -28.80
C MET A 154 -9.49 2.72 -29.37
N ALA A 155 -9.12 1.73 -28.56
CA ALA A 155 -8.32 0.59 -29.02
C ALA A 155 -9.06 -0.25 -30.08
N CYS A 156 -10.36 -0.50 -29.88
CA CYS A 156 -11.18 -1.21 -30.87
C CYS A 156 -11.27 -0.44 -32.20
N GLU A 157 -11.49 0.87 -32.13
CA GLU A 157 -11.51 1.74 -33.32
C GLU A 157 -10.15 1.71 -34.04
N HIS A 158 -9.06 1.73 -33.29
CA HIS A 158 -7.70 1.68 -33.85
C HIS A 158 -7.41 0.39 -34.64
N ILE A 159 -7.87 -0.76 -34.13
CA ILE A 159 -7.67 -2.06 -34.78
C ILE A 159 -8.84 -2.47 -35.75
N GLY A 160 -9.78 -1.56 -35.97
CA GLY A 160 -10.93 -1.83 -36.83
C GLY A 160 -11.90 -2.89 -36.29
N ARG A 161 -11.95 -3.09 -34.97
CA ARG A 161 -12.87 -4.00 -34.30
C ARG A 161 -14.14 -3.28 -33.86
N ASP A 162 -15.28 -3.95 -33.99
CA ASP A 162 -16.51 -3.42 -33.41
C ASP A 162 -16.49 -3.53 -31.88
N PHE A 163 -16.59 -2.39 -31.20
CA PHE A 163 -16.64 -2.31 -29.73
C PHE A 163 -17.83 -3.12 -29.17
N SER A 164 -18.95 -3.20 -29.88
CA SER A 164 -20.10 -4.01 -29.46
C SER A 164 -19.79 -5.51 -29.38
N SER A 165 -18.79 -5.98 -30.13
CA SER A 165 -18.30 -7.35 -30.09
C SER A 165 -17.38 -7.64 -28.90
N VAL A 166 -16.85 -6.58 -28.28
CA VAL A 166 -16.03 -6.62 -27.08
C VAL A 166 -16.93 -6.27 -25.92
N ASP A 167 -17.42 -7.31 -25.24
CA ASP A 167 -18.11 -7.11 -23.99
C ASP A 167 -17.15 -6.42 -23.01
N ALA A 168 -17.35 -5.12 -22.78
CA ALA A 168 -16.53 -4.32 -21.84
C ALA A 168 -16.60 -4.89 -20.42
N SER A 169 -17.68 -5.64 -20.10
CA SER A 169 -17.77 -6.47 -18.91
C SER A 169 -16.93 -7.73 -19.02
N GLN A 170 -16.54 -8.16 -20.23
CA GLN A 170 -15.68 -9.33 -20.44
C GLN A 170 -14.19 -9.04 -20.27
N ALA A 171 -13.79 -7.80 -20.40
CA ALA A 171 -12.53 -7.39 -19.81
C ALA A 171 -12.59 -7.48 -18.27
N ASP A 172 -13.79 -7.49 -17.69
CA ASP A 172 -14.04 -7.53 -16.25
C ASP A 172 -14.89 -8.72 -15.76
N SER A 173 -15.70 -9.43 -16.59
CA SER A 173 -16.42 -10.65 -16.14
C SER A 173 -17.00 -11.50 -17.29
N LYS A 174 -17.07 -12.80 -17.16
CA LYS A 174 -17.87 -13.68 -18.00
C LYS A 174 -18.65 -14.78 -17.30
N LYS A 175 -19.96 -14.89 -17.64
CA LYS A 175 -20.81 -16.06 -17.40
C LYS A 175 -20.37 -17.35 -18.13
N GLY A 176 -19.39 -17.30 -19.02
CA GLY A 176 -18.91 -18.45 -19.80
C GLY A 176 -17.65 -19.13 -19.29
N TRP A 177 -17.02 -18.62 -18.25
CA TRP A 177 -15.70 -19.09 -17.79
C TRP A 177 -15.75 -20.14 -16.68
N LEU A 178 -16.90 -20.37 -16.09
CA LEU A 178 -17.09 -21.33 -14.96
C LEU A 178 -17.22 -22.81 -15.41
N ASN A 179 -17.23 -23.13 -16.69
CA ASN A 179 -17.30 -24.51 -17.17
C ASN A 179 -15.93 -25.08 -17.55
N LYS A 180 -15.31 -25.74 -16.58
CA LYS A 180 -14.47 -26.96 -16.73
C LYS A 180 -13.42 -27.01 -17.84
N THR A 181 -12.48 -26.07 -17.94
CA THR A 181 -11.21 -26.38 -18.61
C THR A 181 -10.05 -25.66 -17.92
N PRO A 182 -8.87 -26.28 -17.77
CA PRO A 182 -7.69 -25.60 -17.26
C PRO A 182 -7.42 -24.38 -18.13
N PHE A 183 -6.96 -23.31 -17.49
CA PHE A 183 -6.51 -22.07 -18.09
C PHE A 183 -5.66 -22.36 -19.34
N SER A 184 -6.26 -22.40 -20.52
CA SER A 184 -5.53 -22.61 -21.75
C SER A 184 -5.18 -21.26 -22.36
N LEU A 185 -3.89 -21.00 -22.52
CA LEU A 185 -3.27 -19.88 -23.21
C LEU A 185 -3.95 -19.47 -24.55
N ARG A 186 -4.67 -20.39 -25.19
CA ARG A 186 -5.40 -20.14 -26.44
C ARG A 186 -6.54 -19.12 -26.35
N LYS A 187 -7.09 -18.82 -25.15
CA LYS A 187 -8.18 -17.83 -25.01
C LYS A 187 -7.71 -16.39 -24.92
N PHE A 188 -6.44 -16.16 -24.63
CA PHE A 188 -5.86 -14.83 -24.57
C PHE A 188 -5.32 -14.34 -25.91
N ALA A 189 -4.96 -15.22 -26.83
CA ALA A 189 -4.42 -14.85 -28.14
C ALA A 189 -5.31 -13.87 -28.95
N GLY A 190 -6.64 -13.90 -28.75
CA GLY A 190 -7.54 -12.89 -29.34
C GLY A 190 -7.68 -11.60 -28.54
N ASN A 191 -7.15 -11.54 -27.30
CA ASN A 191 -7.17 -10.36 -26.44
C ASN A 191 -5.80 -9.66 -26.40
N ASP A 192 -4.73 -10.33 -26.84
CA ASP A 192 -3.39 -9.76 -26.86
C ASP A 192 -3.30 -8.56 -27.80
N GLU A 193 -3.90 -8.67 -29.00
CA GLU A 193 -4.00 -7.56 -29.96
C GLU A 193 -4.74 -6.36 -29.35
N LEU A 194 -5.85 -6.62 -28.63
CA LEU A 194 -6.59 -5.56 -27.93
C LEU A 194 -5.78 -4.98 -26.78
N PHE A 195 -5.04 -5.80 -26.04
CA PHE A 195 -4.15 -5.29 -24.97
C PHE A 195 -3.05 -4.39 -25.53
N PHE A 196 -2.38 -4.78 -26.62
CA PHE A 196 -1.39 -3.94 -27.27
C PHE A 196 -1.98 -2.63 -27.79
N ALA A 197 -3.15 -2.67 -28.42
CA ALA A 197 -3.83 -1.46 -28.86
C ALA A 197 -4.22 -0.55 -27.67
N GLN A 198 -4.70 -1.11 -26.56
CA GLN A 198 -4.96 -0.36 -25.35
C GLN A 198 -3.69 0.29 -24.77
N SER A 199 -2.58 -0.45 -24.77
CA SER A 199 -1.30 0.08 -24.31
C SER A 199 -0.83 1.28 -25.13
N GLN A 200 -0.94 1.20 -26.45
CA GLN A 200 -0.64 2.33 -27.34
C GLN A 200 -1.54 3.54 -27.06
N MET A 201 -2.85 3.32 -26.87
CA MET A 201 -3.77 4.42 -26.54
C MET A 201 -3.45 5.05 -25.18
N ILE A 202 -3.08 4.27 -24.18
CA ILE A 202 -2.65 4.77 -22.87
C ILE A 202 -1.41 5.68 -23.01
N GLU A 203 -0.39 5.22 -23.72
CA GLU A 203 0.82 6.00 -23.98
C GLU A 203 0.54 7.29 -24.77
N GLU A 204 -0.30 7.23 -25.81
CA GLU A 204 -0.68 8.40 -26.60
C GLU A 204 -1.44 9.44 -25.74
N MET A 205 -2.39 8.99 -24.91
CA MET A 205 -3.15 9.91 -24.05
C MET A 205 -2.29 10.52 -22.98
N ALA A 206 -1.36 9.74 -22.41
CA ALA A 206 -0.39 10.19 -21.42
C ALA A 206 0.54 11.28 -21.98
N LYS A 207 0.87 11.24 -23.27
CA LYS A 207 1.69 12.26 -23.97
C LYS A 207 0.91 13.51 -24.38
N LYS A 208 -0.44 13.47 -24.37
CA LYS A 208 -1.30 14.57 -24.79
C LYS A 208 -1.67 15.56 -23.68
N GLY A 209 -1.67 15.13 -22.42
CA GLY A 209 -2.05 15.99 -21.30
C GLY A 209 -2.22 15.27 -19.99
N ASP A 210 -2.50 16.06 -18.96
CA ASP A 210 -2.77 15.57 -17.61
C ASP A 210 -3.97 14.62 -17.61
N CYS A 211 -3.80 13.43 -17.05
CA CYS A 211 -4.86 12.42 -17.14
C CYS A 211 -4.87 11.40 -15.98
N ILE A 212 -6.04 10.80 -15.80
CA ILE A 212 -6.30 9.72 -14.84
C ILE A 212 -6.72 8.48 -15.62
N PHE A 213 -6.01 7.38 -15.44
CA PHE A 213 -6.37 6.08 -15.99
C PHE A 213 -6.97 5.18 -14.92
N LEU A 214 -8.12 4.57 -15.22
CA LEU A 214 -8.78 3.65 -14.30
C LEU A 214 -8.57 2.19 -14.72
N GLY A 215 -7.59 1.53 -14.10
CA GLY A 215 -7.22 0.13 -14.37
C GLY A 215 -6.46 -0.07 -15.67
N ARG A 216 -6.74 -1.19 -16.38
CA ARG A 216 -6.15 -1.53 -17.70
C ARG A 216 -4.63 -1.74 -17.68
N CYS A 217 -4.06 -2.05 -16.53
CA CYS A 217 -2.60 -2.16 -16.36
C CYS A 217 -1.85 -0.86 -16.75
N ALA A 218 -2.53 0.29 -16.68
CA ALA A 218 -1.95 1.57 -17.11
C ALA A 218 -0.68 1.90 -16.33
N ASP A 219 -0.60 1.56 -15.05
CA ASP A 219 0.57 1.66 -14.19
C ASP A 219 1.78 0.95 -14.81
N VAL A 220 1.63 -0.31 -15.22
CA VAL A 220 2.74 -1.09 -15.79
C VAL A 220 3.04 -0.70 -17.23
N VAL A 221 2.01 -0.35 -18.02
CA VAL A 221 2.19 0.14 -19.39
C VAL A 221 3.05 1.41 -19.41
N LEU A 222 2.73 2.38 -18.55
CA LEU A 222 3.47 3.64 -18.46
C LEU A 222 4.88 3.46 -17.87
N GLU A 223 5.04 2.55 -16.92
CA GLU A 223 6.36 2.19 -16.39
C GLU A 223 7.26 1.62 -17.49
N HIS A 224 6.76 0.70 -18.33
CA HIS A 224 7.53 0.14 -19.45
C HIS A 224 7.83 1.17 -20.57
N ALA A 225 7.02 2.22 -20.65
CA ALA A 225 7.22 3.32 -21.61
C ALA A 225 8.09 4.46 -21.04
N ASP A 226 8.63 4.31 -19.82
CA ASP A 226 9.39 5.34 -19.09
C ASP A 226 8.59 6.66 -18.95
N ILE A 227 7.24 6.59 -18.87
CA ILE A 227 6.37 7.75 -18.68
C ILE A 227 6.10 7.93 -17.18
N PRO A 228 6.50 9.05 -16.58
CA PRO A 228 6.28 9.33 -15.17
C PRO A 228 4.78 9.33 -14.82
N HIS A 229 4.41 8.63 -13.76
CA HIS A 229 3.04 8.56 -13.26
C HIS A 229 3.03 8.23 -11.76
N ILE A 230 1.87 8.38 -11.14
CA ILE A 230 1.61 7.91 -9.78
C ILE A 230 0.57 6.80 -9.84
N SER A 231 0.81 5.73 -9.11
CA SER A 231 -0.07 4.56 -9.03
C SER A 231 -0.74 4.45 -7.66
N VAL A 232 -2.07 4.31 -7.66
CA VAL A 232 -2.88 4.17 -6.44
C VAL A 232 -3.76 2.94 -6.54
N PHE A 233 -3.85 2.15 -5.46
CA PHE A 233 -4.82 1.06 -5.36
C PHE A 233 -5.90 1.38 -4.33
N ILE A 234 -7.16 1.25 -4.75
CA ILE A 234 -8.34 1.52 -3.91
C ILE A 234 -9.06 0.22 -3.59
N GLY A 235 -9.11 -0.11 -2.30
CA GLY A 235 -9.82 -1.27 -1.79
C GLY A 235 -10.82 -0.92 -0.70
N ALA A 236 -11.60 -1.92 -0.29
CA ALA A 236 -12.43 -1.88 0.91
C ALA A 236 -12.74 -3.31 1.38
N PRO A 237 -13.15 -3.52 2.66
CA PRO A 237 -13.62 -4.80 3.13
C PRO A 237 -14.75 -5.35 2.25
N PHE A 238 -14.77 -6.68 2.07
CA PHE A 238 -15.68 -7.33 1.13
C PHE A 238 -17.14 -6.95 1.36
N GLU A 239 -17.61 -7.02 2.60
CA GLU A 239 -19.00 -6.70 2.95
C GLU A 239 -19.38 -5.23 2.70
N GLU A 240 -18.45 -4.31 2.90
CA GLU A 240 -18.69 -2.89 2.62
C GLU A 240 -18.80 -2.64 1.10
N ARG A 241 -18.04 -3.37 0.30
CA ARG A 241 -18.13 -3.31 -1.17
C ARG A 241 -19.45 -3.89 -1.70
N VAL A 242 -19.93 -4.97 -1.07
CA VAL A 242 -21.25 -5.55 -1.38
C VAL A 242 -22.35 -4.56 -1.05
N LYS A 243 -22.36 -3.98 0.16
CA LYS A 243 -23.33 -2.97 0.56
C LYS A 243 -23.33 -1.75 -0.37
N HIS A 244 -22.15 -1.28 -0.74
CA HIS A 244 -22.00 -0.15 -1.65
C HIS A 244 -22.59 -0.45 -3.04
N ASP A 245 -22.27 -1.60 -3.65
CA ASP A 245 -22.84 -1.97 -4.96
C ASP A 245 -24.35 -2.21 -4.90
N MET A 246 -24.86 -2.81 -3.82
CA MET A 246 -26.31 -2.94 -3.60
C MET A 246 -27.01 -1.57 -3.53
N ALA A 247 -26.42 -0.63 -2.81
CA ALA A 247 -26.97 0.73 -2.71
C ALA A 247 -26.99 1.46 -4.06
N CYS A 248 -25.98 1.22 -4.91
CA CYS A 248 -25.91 1.82 -6.24
C CYS A 248 -26.81 1.16 -7.27
N THR A 249 -27.04 -0.16 -7.16
CA THR A 249 -27.68 -0.95 -8.24
C THR A 249 -29.08 -1.44 -7.88
N GLY A 250 -29.41 -1.51 -6.60
CA GLY A 250 -30.65 -2.13 -6.10
C GLY A 250 -30.67 -3.66 -6.23
N ALA A 251 -29.56 -4.30 -6.56
CA ALA A 251 -29.43 -5.73 -6.71
C ALA A 251 -29.58 -6.48 -5.37
N SER A 252 -29.92 -7.78 -5.43
CA SER A 252 -29.96 -8.63 -4.26
C SER A 252 -28.56 -8.86 -3.65
N TYR A 253 -28.51 -9.24 -2.37
CA TYR A 253 -27.25 -9.55 -1.71
C TYR A 253 -26.49 -10.69 -2.41
N ASP A 254 -27.17 -11.79 -2.72
CA ASP A 254 -26.53 -12.97 -3.34
C ASP A 254 -25.99 -12.67 -4.73
N ASP A 255 -26.75 -11.97 -5.57
CA ASP A 255 -26.31 -11.54 -6.89
C ASP A 255 -25.10 -10.60 -6.79
N THR A 256 -25.13 -9.69 -5.82
CA THR A 256 -24.04 -8.74 -5.62
C THR A 256 -22.76 -9.41 -5.12
N VAL A 257 -22.87 -10.36 -4.17
CA VAL A 257 -21.73 -11.17 -3.70
C VAL A 257 -21.07 -11.92 -4.85
N GLU A 258 -21.86 -12.57 -5.72
CA GLU A 258 -21.34 -13.26 -6.88
C GLU A 258 -20.65 -12.30 -7.84
N LYS A 259 -21.26 -11.16 -8.12
CA LYS A 259 -20.75 -10.12 -9.02
C LYS A 259 -19.42 -9.56 -8.51
N VAL A 260 -19.34 -9.15 -7.23
CA VAL A 260 -18.10 -8.62 -6.62
C VAL A 260 -16.95 -9.62 -6.73
N ARG A 261 -17.20 -10.90 -6.40
CA ARG A 261 -16.18 -11.94 -6.51
C ARG A 261 -15.73 -12.19 -7.95
N ASN A 262 -16.65 -12.23 -8.89
CA ASN A 262 -16.37 -12.49 -10.29
C ASN A 262 -15.58 -11.35 -10.93
N MET A 263 -15.94 -10.11 -10.62
CA MET A 263 -15.24 -8.92 -11.12
C MET A 263 -13.81 -8.83 -10.60
N ASP A 264 -13.59 -9.04 -9.30
CA ASP A 264 -12.24 -9.04 -8.73
C ASP A 264 -11.38 -10.19 -9.28
N ARG A 265 -11.98 -11.37 -9.45
CA ARG A 265 -11.28 -12.51 -10.07
C ARG A 265 -10.85 -12.21 -11.51
N ALA A 266 -11.72 -11.57 -12.27
CA ALA A 266 -11.42 -11.20 -13.65
C ALA A 266 -10.32 -10.14 -13.72
N ARG A 267 -10.37 -9.09 -12.88
CA ARG A 267 -9.33 -8.06 -12.79
C ARG A 267 -7.99 -8.63 -12.39
N LYS A 268 -7.99 -9.50 -11.35
CA LYS A 268 -6.78 -10.18 -10.89
C LYS A 268 -6.18 -11.04 -12.01
N ALA A 269 -7.00 -11.83 -12.71
CA ALA A 269 -6.52 -12.68 -13.80
C ALA A 269 -5.93 -11.85 -14.94
N TYR A 270 -6.60 -10.77 -15.33
CA TYR A 270 -6.15 -9.85 -16.38
C TYR A 270 -4.82 -9.20 -16.02
N TYR A 271 -4.74 -8.56 -14.84
CA TYR A 271 -3.54 -7.87 -14.41
C TYR A 271 -2.35 -8.83 -14.26
N ASN A 272 -2.55 -9.96 -13.56
CA ASN A 272 -1.48 -10.93 -13.36
C ASN A 272 -0.96 -11.52 -14.67
N TYR A 273 -1.84 -11.75 -15.65
CA TYR A 273 -1.46 -12.30 -16.96
C TYR A 273 -0.59 -11.34 -17.76
N TYR A 274 -1.02 -10.07 -17.89
CA TYR A 274 -0.32 -9.11 -18.74
C TYR A 274 0.91 -8.46 -18.08
N THR A 275 0.95 -8.42 -16.74
CA THR A 275 2.04 -7.74 -16.04
C THR A 275 3.03 -8.69 -15.36
N GLY A 276 2.65 -9.94 -15.14
CA GLY A 276 3.42 -10.88 -14.30
C GLY A 276 3.40 -10.53 -12.81
N ARG A 277 2.72 -9.46 -12.40
CA ARG A 277 2.63 -8.97 -11.02
C ARG A 277 1.35 -9.44 -10.34
N HIS A 278 1.31 -9.32 -9.02
CA HIS A 278 0.12 -9.68 -8.24
C HIS A 278 -0.81 -8.48 -8.05
N TRP A 279 -2.00 -8.53 -8.63
CA TRP A 279 -3.00 -7.49 -8.51
C TRP A 279 -3.37 -7.17 -7.06
N GLY A 280 -3.35 -5.88 -6.70
CA GLY A 280 -3.70 -5.39 -5.37
C GLY A 280 -2.63 -5.60 -4.29
N HIS A 281 -1.45 -6.12 -4.62
CA HIS A 281 -0.33 -6.15 -3.69
C HIS A 281 0.28 -4.77 -3.55
N SER A 282 0.49 -4.35 -2.31
CA SER A 282 0.95 -2.99 -1.99
C SER A 282 2.31 -2.62 -2.60
N GLU A 283 3.15 -3.60 -2.88
CA GLU A 283 4.46 -3.41 -3.51
C GLU A 283 4.40 -2.89 -4.96
N ASN A 284 3.21 -3.01 -5.60
CA ASN A 284 3.01 -2.60 -6.98
C ASN A 284 2.46 -1.17 -7.11
N TYR A 285 2.20 -0.48 -5.99
CA TYR A 285 1.53 0.83 -6.01
C TYR A 285 2.25 1.82 -5.10
N ASP A 286 2.30 3.08 -5.50
CA ASP A 286 2.84 4.15 -4.66
C ASP A 286 1.97 4.37 -3.41
N MET A 287 0.64 4.08 -3.50
CA MET A 287 -0.30 4.22 -2.38
C MET A 287 -1.42 3.18 -2.46
N CYS A 288 -1.80 2.63 -1.29
CA CYS A 288 -2.99 1.78 -1.15
C CYS A 288 -3.94 2.38 -0.12
N LEU A 289 -5.22 2.56 -0.49
CA LEU A 289 -6.22 3.20 0.37
C LEU A 289 -7.46 2.34 0.56
N ASN A 290 -8.02 2.40 1.78
CA ASN A 290 -9.25 1.74 2.15
C ASN A 290 -10.39 2.76 2.28
N THR A 291 -11.29 2.77 1.30
CA THR A 291 -12.44 3.70 1.28
C THR A 291 -13.44 3.48 2.40
N ALA A 292 -13.48 2.31 3.01
CA ALA A 292 -14.33 2.10 4.19
C ALA A 292 -13.83 2.88 5.43
N CYS A 293 -12.52 3.21 5.48
CA CYS A 293 -11.95 4.02 6.55
C CYS A 293 -12.14 5.52 6.32
N TYR A 294 -11.92 5.97 5.08
CA TYR A 294 -11.87 7.40 4.76
C TYR A 294 -13.15 7.93 4.12
N GLY A 295 -14.07 7.05 3.70
CA GLY A 295 -15.15 7.41 2.78
C GLY A 295 -14.60 7.78 1.38
N ILE A 296 -15.52 7.98 0.43
CA ILE A 296 -15.14 8.42 -0.93
C ILE A 296 -14.44 9.79 -0.88
N GLU A 297 -15.05 10.74 -0.16
CA GLU A 297 -14.55 12.12 -0.09
C GLU A 297 -13.19 12.22 0.58
N GLY A 298 -13.01 11.59 1.74
CA GLY A 298 -11.71 11.57 2.43
C GLY A 298 -10.63 10.86 1.62
N THR A 299 -10.98 9.83 0.84
CA THR A 299 -10.04 9.16 -0.08
C THR A 299 -9.60 10.12 -1.19
N VAL A 300 -10.53 10.90 -1.75
CA VAL A 300 -10.23 11.95 -2.74
C VAL A 300 -9.28 12.99 -2.15
N GLU A 301 -9.57 13.49 -0.95
CA GLU A 301 -8.71 14.50 -0.29
C GLU A 301 -7.28 13.99 -0.03
N VAL A 302 -7.14 12.74 0.40
CA VAL A 302 -5.82 12.15 0.66
C VAL A 302 -5.01 12.04 -0.63
N ILE A 303 -5.63 11.54 -1.71
CA ILE A 303 -4.96 11.41 -3.00
C ILE A 303 -4.62 12.79 -3.58
N GLU A 304 -5.55 13.75 -3.53
CA GLU A 304 -5.34 15.11 -3.98
C GLU A 304 -4.18 15.79 -3.26
N LYS A 305 -4.12 15.69 -1.93
CA LYS A 305 -3.02 16.24 -1.14
C LYS A 305 -1.67 15.61 -1.51
N MET A 306 -1.64 14.29 -1.62
CA MET A 306 -0.44 13.57 -2.04
C MET A 306 -0.02 14.02 -3.45
N PHE A 307 -0.94 14.06 -4.39
CA PHE A 307 -0.68 14.44 -5.77
C PHE A 307 -0.15 15.86 -5.90
N ASN A 308 -0.69 16.80 -5.10
CA ASN A 308 -0.25 18.20 -5.05
C ASN A 308 1.13 18.38 -4.36
N MET A 309 1.63 17.38 -3.64
CA MET A 309 3.01 17.42 -3.10
C MET A 309 4.07 17.26 -4.20
N PHE A 310 3.68 16.73 -5.35
CA PHE A 310 4.57 16.44 -6.49
C PHE A 310 4.47 17.47 -7.63
N ASN A 311 3.76 18.56 -7.39
CA ASN A 311 3.60 19.69 -8.33
C ASN A 311 4.54 20.86 -7.99
#